data_a5ced0c24ceac4edae0d9f9762803e6a
#
_entry.id   a5ced0c24ceac4edae0d9f9762803e6a
#
_cell.length_a   1.000
_cell.length_b   1.000
_cell.length_c   1.000
_cell.angle_alpha   90.00
_cell.angle_beta   90.00
_cell.angle_gamma   90.00
#
_symmetry.space_group_name_H-M   'P 1'
#
loop_
_entity.id
_entity.type
_entity.pdbx_description
1 polymer ?
#
loop_
_entity_poly.entity_id
_entity_poly.type
_entity_poly.pdbx_seq_one_letter_code
_entity_poly.pdbx_strand_id
1 'polypeptide(L)'
;MSGYTQTRYELAGVEVAVYEAGTGPPLLFLHGAGTITGFDSLLPLAERFRLVVPHHPGFGDSADDPAVCDIHDYERLYLDLLDALGVGELTLAGHSMGGWIAATLAISQGARVRRLVLVAPWGLRVIEHPTLDLFSLPDAEVPLHLTADLSVFAGKVPDPPTPEFLADRYRESTSAARLLWGHTYDPSLPRWLHRISAPALLLWGDADRVVPVGQLPSWRSHLPHAEERVLAGVGHLLFDESPDAVAAVAGFALPPPGG
;
A
#
# COMPACT_ATOMS: atom_id res chain seq x y z
N MET A 1 -3.88 17.21 1.78
CA MET A 1 -3.07 16.77 0.64
C MET A 1 -3.09 17.82 -0.46
N SER A 2 -2.11 18.70 -0.45
CA SER A 2 -1.94 19.73 -1.48
C SER A 2 -1.44 19.04 -2.76
N GLY A 3 -1.99 19.40 -3.94
CA GLY A 3 -1.57 18.79 -5.21
C GLY A 3 -2.44 17.65 -5.71
N TYR A 4 -3.39 17.18 -4.93
CA TYR A 4 -4.39 16.20 -5.34
C TYR A 4 -5.77 16.83 -5.52
N THR A 5 -6.55 16.27 -6.43
CA THR A 5 -8.00 16.47 -6.51
C THR A 5 -8.68 15.30 -5.80
N GLN A 6 -9.55 15.58 -4.85
CA GLN A 6 -10.36 14.57 -4.15
C GLN A 6 -11.69 14.38 -4.86
N THR A 7 -12.06 13.14 -5.10
CA THR A 7 -13.39 12.72 -5.55
C THR A 7 -13.92 11.62 -4.61
N ARG A 8 -15.23 11.57 -4.41
CA ARG A 8 -15.86 10.52 -3.61
C ARG A 8 -16.66 9.59 -4.50
N TYR A 9 -16.46 8.30 -4.30
CA TYR A 9 -17.14 7.23 -5.03
C TYR A 9 -17.99 6.42 -4.05
N GLU A 10 -19.22 6.13 -4.45
CA GLU A 10 -20.08 5.18 -3.75
C GLU A 10 -19.81 3.79 -4.31
N LEU A 11 -19.15 2.91 -3.54
CA LEU A 11 -18.76 1.57 -3.95
C LEU A 11 -19.41 0.55 -3.02
N ALA A 12 -20.31 -0.25 -3.55
CA ALA A 12 -21.06 -1.26 -2.78
C ALA A 12 -21.68 -0.74 -1.47
N GLY A 13 -22.13 0.52 -1.44
CA GLY A 13 -22.71 1.17 -0.26
C GLY A 13 -21.70 1.86 0.67
N VAL A 14 -20.42 1.90 0.28
CA VAL A 14 -19.35 2.57 1.05
C VAL A 14 -18.86 3.80 0.30
N GLU A 15 -18.85 4.95 0.94
CA GLU A 15 -18.24 6.16 0.38
C GLU A 15 -16.72 6.10 0.50
N VAL A 16 -16.01 6.04 -0.63
CA VAL A 16 -14.55 5.98 -0.73
C VAL A 16 -14.00 7.30 -1.24
N ALA A 17 -13.12 7.92 -0.48
CA ALA A 17 -12.39 9.10 -0.90
C ALA A 17 -11.19 8.69 -1.76
N VAL A 18 -11.13 9.23 -2.98
CA VAL A 18 -10.08 8.96 -3.96
C VAL A 18 -9.34 10.24 -4.29
N TYR A 19 -8.03 10.21 -4.20
CA TYR A 19 -7.15 11.33 -4.49
C TYR A 19 -6.44 11.09 -5.81
N GLU A 20 -6.53 12.05 -6.72
CA GLU A 20 -5.94 11.95 -8.04
C GLU A 20 -4.99 13.12 -8.32
N ALA A 21 -3.86 12.83 -8.99
CA ALA A 21 -2.92 13.82 -9.48
C ALA A 21 -2.31 13.36 -10.80
N GLY A 22 -2.01 14.32 -11.71
CA GLY A 22 -1.42 14.03 -13.03
C GLY A 22 -2.43 13.49 -14.04
N THR A 23 -1.95 13.24 -15.27
CA THR A 23 -2.80 12.89 -16.44
C THR A 23 -2.24 11.76 -17.31
N GLY A 24 -1.16 11.13 -16.91
CA GLY A 24 -0.51 10.04 -17.64
C GLY A 24 -1.25 8.71 -17.59
N PRO A 25 -0.57 7.58 -17.91
CA PRO A 25 -1.13 6.24 -17.73
C PRO A 25 -1.55 6.02 -16.27
N PRO A 26 -2.64 5.27 -16.01
CA PRO A 26 -3.13 5.07 -14.65
C PRO A 26 -2.12 4.31 -13.77
N LEU A 27 -1.87 4.84 -12.57
CA LEU A 27 -1.16 4.17 -11.49
C LEU A 27 -2.04 4.21 -10.24
N LEU A 28 -2.58 3.06 -9.86
CA LEU A 28 -3.34 2.89 -8.62
C LEU A 28 -2.36 2.52 -7.50
N PHE A 29 -2.32 3.34 -6.45
CA PHE A 29 -1.52 3.10 -5.27
C PHE A 29 -2.41 2.75 -4.07
N LEU A 30 -2.22 1.55 -3.52
CA LEU A 30 -2.93 1.04 -2.34
C LEU A 30 -2.03 1.18 -1.11
N HIS A 31 -2.48 1.97 -0.14
CA HIS A 31 -1.68 2.30 1.06
C HIS A 31 -1.65 1.17 2.10
N GLY A 32 -0.80 1.28 3.10
CA GLY A 32 -0.73 0.37 4.25
C GLY A 32 -1.85 0.58 5.28
N ALA A 33 -1.67 0.04 6.47
CA ALA A 33 -2.66 0.10 7.56
C ALA A 33 -2.69 1.44 8.30
N GLY A 34 -2.53 2.57 7.59
CA GLY A 34 -2.61 3.91 8.15
C GLY A 34 -2.33 5.00 7.14
N THR A 35 -2.80 6.22 7.44
CA THR A 35 -2.66 7.40 6.57
C THR A 35 -1.93 8.57 7.23
N ILE A 36 -1.30 8.35 8.39
CA ILE A 36 -0.72 9.40 9.25
C ILE A 36 0.32 10.29 8.53
N THR A 37 1.12 9.73 7.63
CA THR A 37 2.14 10.49 6.90
C THR A 37 1.60 11.21 5.68
N GLY A 38 0.36 10.90 5.27
CA GLY A 38 -0.22 11.37 4.02
C GLY A 38 0.46 10.72 2.81
N PHE A 39 0.26 11.29 1.63
CA PHE A 39 0.76 10.72 0.37
C PHE A 39 1.46 11.76 -0.51
N ASP A 40 1.88 12.89 0.07
CA ASP A 40 2.54 13.96 -0.68
C ASP A 40 3.91 13.51 -1.23
N SER A 41 4.55 12.53 -0.58
CA SER A 41 5.77 11.87 -1.05
C SER A 41 5.60 11.14 -2.40
N LEU A 42 4.37 10.77 -2.76
CA LEU A 42 4.06 10.12 -4.05
C LEU A 42 3.83 11.11 -5.20
N LEU A 43 3.65 12.41 -4.92
CA LEU A 43 3.33 13.42 -5.95
C LEU A 43 4.30 13.46 -7.15
N PRO A 44 5.60 13.20 -7.01
CA PRO A 44 6.48 13.16 -8.18
C PRO A 44 6.07 12.10 -9.22
N LEU A 45 5.33 11.03 -8.83
CA LEU A 45 4.76 10.08 -9.79
C LEU A 45 3.74 10.74 -10.73
N ALA A 46 3.03 11.77 -10.26
CA ALA A 46 2.02 12.49 -11.04
C ALA A 46 2.60 13.28 -12.25
N GLU A 47 3.90 13.49 -12.30
CA GLU A 47 4.57 14.06 -13.48
C GLU A 47 4.46 13.14 -14.71
N ARG A 48 4.27 11.83 -14.50
CA ARG A 48 4.27 10.80 -15.53
C ARG A 48 3.04 9.93 -15.59
N PHE A 49 2.29 9.86 -14.47
CA PHE A 49 1.13 8.99 -14.31
C PHE A 49 -0.12 9.78 -13.92
N ARG A 50 -1.30 9.27 -14.24
CA ARG A 50 -2.52 9.56 -13.49
C ARG A 50 -2.43 8.76 -12.20
N LEU A 51 -1.87 9.36 -11.17
CA LEU A 51 -1.75 8.77 -9.85
C LEU A 51 -3.13 8.76 -9.18
N VAL A 52 -3.58 7.59 -8.75
CA VAL A 52 -4.85 7.36 -8.07
C VAL A 52 -4.56 6.74 -6.71
N VAL A 53 -4.94 7.42 -5.64
CA VAL A 53 -4.71 6.98 -4.25
C VAL A 53 -6.06 6.98 -3.53
N PRO A 54 -6.78 5.85 -3.47
CA PRO A 54 -7.96 5.73 -2.63
C PRO A 54 -7.53 5.63 -1.17
N HIS A 55 -8.24 6.31 -0.26
CA HIS A 55 -8.22 5.91 1.14
C HIS A 55 -9.05 4.63 1.29
N HIS A 56 -8.49 3.64 1.95
CA HIS A 56 -9.21 2.40 2.22
C HIS A 56 -10.48 2.68 3.07
N PRO A 57 -11.60 1.96 2.89
CA PRO A 57 -12.71 1.99 3.84
C PRO A 57 -12.24 1.87 5.29
N GLY A 58 -12.69 2.81 6.14
CA GLY A 58 -12.25 2.91 7.53
C GLY A 58 -10.94 3.67 7.76
N PHE A 59 -10.28 4.16 6.69
CA PHE A 59 -9.04 4.94 6.77
C PHE A 59 -9.20 6.34 6.16
N GLY A 60 -8.46 7.30 6.71
CA GLY A 60 -8.44 8.68 6.21
C GLY A 60 -9.82 9.26 6.03
N ASP A 61 -10.14 9.76 4.84
CA ASP A 61 -11.42 10.45 4.54
C ASP A 61 -12.51 9.53 3.98
N SER A 62 -12.26 8.22 3.88
CA SER A 62 -13.28 7.24 3.50
C SER A 62 -14.19 6.89 4.66
N ALA A 63 -15.44 6.55 4.34
CA ALA A 63 -16.35 6.00 5.32
C ALA A 63 -15.87 4.65 5.86
N ASP A 64 -16.28 4.30 7.06
CA ASP A 64 -16.10 2.96 7.61
C ASP A 64 -17.35 2.11 7.41
N ASP A 65 -17.16 0.86 7.02
CA ASP A 65 -18.21 -0.15 6.99
C ASP A 65 -17.72 -1.41 7.70
N PRO A 66 -18.36 -1.80 8.82
CA PRO A 66 -18.03 -3.02 9.54
C PRO A 66 -18.17 -4.31 8.71
N ALA A 67 -18.90 -4.28 7.59
CA ALA A 67 -19.02 -5.41 6.68
C ALA A 67 -17.77 -5.63 5.84
N VAL A 68 -16.92 -4.60 5.69
CA VAL A 68 -15.59 -4.72 5.07
C VAL A 68 -14.63 -5.27 6.12
N CYS A 69 -14.44 -6.58 6.13
CA CYS A 69 -13.75 -7.27 7.21
C CYS A 69 -12.60 -8.19 6.78
N ASP A 70 -12.35 -8.33 5.48
CA ASP A 70 -11.21 -9.08 4.98
C ASP A 70 -10.58 -8.42 3.72
N ILE A 71 -9.44 -8.94 3.29
CA ILE A 71 -8.69 -8.43 2.14
C ILE A 71 -9.47 -8.61 0.82
N HIS A 72 -10.31 -9.63 0.72
CA HIS A 72 -11.11 -9.87 -0.48
C HIS A 72 -12.27 -8.88 -0.61
N ASP A 73 -12.77 -8.32 0.50
CA ASP A 73 -13.74 -7.22 0.43
C ASP A 73 -13.09 -5.97 -0.18
N TYR A 74 -11.85 -5.65 0.21
CA TYR A 74 -11.08 -4.57 -0.44
C TYR A 74 -10.81 -4.86 -1.92
N GLU A 75 -10.46 -6.10 -2.27
CA GLU A 75 -10.29 -6.50 -3.66
C GLU A 75 -11.54 -6.19 -4.48
N ARG A 76 -12.73 -6.60 -4.01
CA ARG A 76 -14.02 -6.35 -4.70
C ARG A 76 -14.32 -4.87 -4.83
N LEU A 77 -14.13 -4.09 -3.77
CA LEU A 77 -14.32 -2.65 -3.79
C LEU A 77 -13.40 -1.96 -4.81
N TYR A 78 -12.17 -2.43 -4.96
CA TYR A 78 -11.26 -1.88 -5.97
C TYR A 78 -11.57 -2.32 -7.38
N LEU A 79 -12.23 -3.45 -7.59
CA LEU A 79 -12.82 -3.77 -8.90
C LEU A 79 -13.89 -2.75 -9.28
N ASP A 80 -14.81 -2.47 -8.38
CA ASP A 80 -15.86 -1.47 -8.60
C ASP A 80 -15.25 -0.07 -8.82
N LEU A 81 -14.20 0.29 -8.08
CA LEU A 81 -13.48 1.55 -8.29
C LEU A 81 -12.85 1.65 -9.68
N LEU A 82 -12.16 0.60 -10.13
CA LEU A 82 -11.55 0.57 -11.47
C LEU A 82 -12.60 0.71 -12.58
N ASP A 83 -13.77 0.12 -12.40
CA ASP A 83 -14.88 0.24 -13.34
C ASP A 83 -15.47 1.66 -13.30
N ALA A 84 -15.67 2.25 -12.13
CA ALA A 84 -16.14 3.62 -11.96
C ALA A 84 -15.17 4.67 -12.54
N LEU A 85 -13.87 4.42 -12.46
CA LEU A 85 -12.80 5.26 -13.03
C LEU A 85 -12.65 5.07 -14.55
N GLY A 86 -13.29 4.06 -15.14
CA GLY A 86 -13.12 3.69 -16.55
C GLY A 86 -11.70 3.19 -16.89
N VAL A 87 -11.00 2.60 -15.90
CA VAL A 87 -9.61 2.15 -16.06
C VAL A 87 -9.59 0.72 -16.59
N GLY A 88 -9.14 0.54 -17.83
CA GLY A 88 -8.98 -0.79 -18.46
C GLY A 88 -7.66 -1.46 -18.07
N GLU A 89 -6.54 -0.73 -18.21
CA GLU A 89 -5.18 -1.22 -17.89
C GLU A 89 -4.46 -0.22 -17.00
N LEU A 90 -3.66 -0.72 -16.04
CA LEU A 90 -3.00 0.12 -15.07
C LEU A 90 -1.65 -0.45 -14.60
N THR A 91 -0.82 0.41 -14.03
CA THR A 91 0.20 0.00 -13.06
C THR A 91 -0.48 -0.09 -11.70
N LEU A 92 -0.33 -1.22 -11.03
CA LEU A 92 -0.84 -1.43 -9.67
C LEU A 92 0.33 -1.43 -8.70
N ALA A 93 0.28 -0.54 -7.71
CA ALA A 93 1.28 -0.45 -6.66
C ALA A 93 0.60 -0.61 -5.30
N GLY A 94 1.23 -1.32 -4.39
CA GLY A 94 0.71 -1.46 -3.03
C GLY A 94 1.82 -1.56 -2.00
N HIS A 95 1.62 -0.89 -0.86
CA HIS A 95 2.55 -0.88 0.26
C HIS A 95 1.97 -1.64 1.45
N SER A 96 2.76 -2.52 2.07
CA SER A 96 2.37 -3.20 3.31
C SER A 96 1.05 -3.99 3.13
N MET A 97 0.00 -3.69 3.90
CA MET A 97 -1.35 -4.22 3.72
C MET A 97 -1.87 -3.98 2.28
N GLY A 98 -1.66 -2.78 1.74
CA GLY A 98 -2.00 -2.46 0.35
C GLY A 98 -1.23 -3.31 -0.67
N GLY A 99 -0.03 -3.77 -0.32
CA GLY A 99 0.72 -4.74 -1.12
C GLY A 99 0.06 -6.12 -1.18
N TRP A 100 -0.53 -6.56 -0.08
CA TRP A 100 -1.33 -7.79 -0.04
C TRP A 100 -2.60 -7.63 -0.88
N ILE A 101 -3.34 -6.53 -0.72
CA ILE A 101 -4.51 -6.22 -1.55
C ILE A 101 -4.12 -6.19 -3.04
N ALA A 102 -3.02 -5.53 -3.38
CA ALA A 102 -2.52 -5.44 -4.76
C ALA A 102 -2.17 -6.81 -5.34
N ALA A 103 -1.52 -7.68 -4.58
CA ALA A 103 -1.23 -9.05 -5.01
C ALA A 103 -2.52 -9.84 -5.26
N THR A 104 -3.50 -9.75 -4.35
CA THR A 104 -4.81 -10.41 -4.48
C THR A 104 -5.56 -9.92 -5.73
N LEU A 105 -5.60 -8.61 -5.94
CA LEU A 105 -6.21 -8.00 -7.13
C LEU A 105 -5.48 -8.41 -8.43
N ALA A 106 -4.15 -8.49 -8.43
CA ALA A 106 -3.38 -8.93 -9.58
C ALA A 106 -3.60 -10.42 -9.93
N ILE A 107 -3.90 -11.26 -8.93
CA ILE A 107 -4.26 -12.67 -9.15
C ILE A 107 -5.59 -12.78 -9.92
N SER A 108 -6.59 -11.98 -9.54
CA SER A 108 -7.93 -12.04 -10.14
C SER A 108 -8.05 -11.22 -11.43
N GLN A 109 -7.31 -10.13 -11.58
CA GLN A 109 -7.40 -9.14 -12.65
C GLN A 109 -6.12 -9.03 -13.49
N GLY A 110 -5.40 -10.12 -13.68
CA GLY A 110 -4.13 -10.13 -14.38
C GLY A 110 -4.15 -9.45 -15.77
N ALA A 111 -5.27 -9.48 -16.49
CA ALA A 111 -5.43 -8.82 -17.79
C ALA A 111 -5.42 -7.26 -17.68
N ARG A 112 -5.82 -6.70 -16.54
CA ARG A 112 -5.80 -5.25 -16.28
C ARG A 112 -4.46 -4.76 -15.76
N VAL A 113 -3.69 -5.62 -15.08
CA VAL A 113 -2.43 -5.22 -14.44
C VAL A 113 -1.28 -5.33 -15.43
N ARG A 114 -0.83 -4.19 -15.91
CA ARG A 114 0.32 -4.09 -16.83
C ARG A 114 1.65 -4.26 -16.11
N ARG A 115 1.74 -3.74 -14.90
CA ARG A 115 2.89 -3.83 -14.01
C ARG A 115 2.42 -3.86 -12.57
N LEU A 116 3.10 -4.63 -11.75
CA LEU A 116 2.81 -4.76 -10.33
C LEU A 116 4.01 -4.29 -9.51
N VAL A 117 3.77 -3.39 -8.55
CA VAL A 117 4.79 -2.97 -7.58
C VAL A 117 4.33 -3.35 -6.19
N LEU A 118 5.10 -4.21 -5.54
CA LEU A 118 4.85 -4.66 -4.18
C LEU A 118 5.94 -4.08 -3.26
N VAL A 119 5.53 -3.18 -2.37
CA VAL A 119 6.42 -2.46 -1.46
C VAL A 119 6.25 -3.02 -0.06
N ALA A 120 7.25 -3.74 0.43
CA ALA A 120 7.22 -4.42 1.73
C ALA A 120 5.85 -5.07 2.01
N PRO A 121 5.32 -5.93 1.09
CA PRO A 121 3.94 -6.40 1.15
C PRO A 121 3.71 -7.35 2.32
N TRP A 122 2.56 -7.23 2.99
CA TRP A 122 2.01 -8.25 3.87
C TRP A 122 1.40 -9.40 3.05
N GLY A 123 0.98 -10.46 3.74
CA GLY A 123 0.21 -11.55 3.15
C GLY A 123 0.91 -12.89 3.13
N LEU A 124 2.24 -12.96 3.19
CA LEU A 124 2.96 -14.22 3.34
C LEU A 124 3.32 -14.48 4.81
N ARG A 125 3.33 -15.75 5.17
CA ARG A 125 3.85 -16.21 6.47
C ARG A 125 5.28 -16.70 6.29
N VAL A 126 6.24 -15.95 6.83
CA VAL A 126 7.67 -16.35 6.85
C VAL A 126 8.10 -16.50 8.30
N ILE A 127 8.28 -17.72 8.75
CA ILE A 127 8.47 -18.05 10.18
C ILE A 127 9.78 -17.45 10.71
N GLU A 128 10.83 -17.46 9.91
CA GLU A 128 12.17 -16.95 10.26
C GLU A 128 12.21 -15.41 10.28
N HIS A 129 11.27 -14.76 9.60
CA HIS A 129 11.15 -13.31 9.47
C HIS A 129 9.69 -12.89 9.60
N PRO A 130 9.09 -13.04 10.79
CA PRO A 130 7.68 -12.74 10.97
C PRO A 130 7.39 -11.25 10.78
N THR A 131 6.22 -10.96 10.20
CA THR A 131 5.66 -9.60 10.22
C THR A 131 5.39 -9.21 11.66
N LEU A 132 5.78 -8.00 12.04
CA LEU A 132 5.56 -7.47 13.38
C LEU A 132 4.07 -7.26 13.64
N ASP A 133 3.59 -7.75 14.74
CA ASP A 133 2.26 -7.41 15.24
C ASP A 133 2.28 -6.03 15.90
N LEU A 134 1.87 -5.01 15.13
CA LEU A 134 1.82 -3.62 15.60
C LEU A 134 0.82 -3.41 16.74
N PHE A 135 -0.21 -4.26 16.87
CA PHE A 135 -1.19 -4.18 17.95
C PHE A 135 -0.66 -4.69 19.29
N SER A 136 0.45 -5.42 19.27
CA SER A 136 1.13 -5.88 20.50
C SER A 136 2.03 -4.81 21.12
N LEU A 137 2.25 -3.69 20.42
CA LEU A 137 3.16 -2.62 20.85
C LEU A 137 2.40 -1.51 21.60
N PRO A 138 3.03 -0.85 22.57
CA PRO A 138 2.57 0.44 23.04
C PRO A 138 2.55 1.47 21.91
N ASP A 139 1.53 2.33 21.84
CA ASP A 139 1.38 3.33 20.78
C ASP A 139 2.63 4.20 20.58
N ALA A 140 3.33 4.53 21.67
CA ALA A 140 4.56 5.33 21.62
C ALA A 140 5.75 4.60 20.94
N GLU A 141 5.71 3.28 20.83
CA GLU A 141 6.77 2.49 20.23
C GLU A 141 6.52 2.23 18.74
N VAL A 142 5.26 2.29 18.29
CA VAL A 142 4.89 2.04 16.89
C VAL A 142 5.73 2.87 15.90
N PRO A 143 5.93 4.19 16.09
CA PRO A 143 6.76 4.98 15.18
C PRO A 143 8.20 4.47 15.04
N LEU A 144 8.79 3.93 16.13
CA LEU A 144 10.16 3.40 16.13
C LEU A 144 10.33 2.17 15.25
N HIS A 145 9.24 1.46 14.96
CA HIS A 145 9.24 0.30 14.07
C HIS A 145 8.85 0.65 12.64
N LEU A 146 8.03 1.71 12.45
CA LEU A 146 7.58 2.14 11.14
C LEU A 146 8.67 2.82 10.32
N THR A 147 9.65 3.45 10.93
CA THR A 147 10.67 4.22 10.20
C THR A 147 12.06 4.07 10.81
N ALA A 148 13.08 4.21 9.99
CA ALA A 148 14.46 4.38 10.43
C ALA A 148 14.76 5.85 10.79
N ASP A 149 13.97 6.81 10.26
CA ASP A 149 14.10 8.24 10.50
C ASP A 149 12.80 8.83 11.06
N LEU A 150 12.77 9.10 12.37
CA LEU A 150 11.59 9.68 13.05
C LEU A 150 11.21 11.08 12.54
N SER A 151 12.10 11.77 11.82
CA SER A 151 11.79 13.08 11.25
C SER A 151 10.65 13.03 10.22
N VAL A 152 10.34 11.87 9.65
CA VAL A 152 9.19 11.67 8.74
C VAL A 152 7.85 12.01 9.39
N PHE A 153 7.76 11.95 10.74
CA PHE A 153 6.57 12.35 11.50
C PHE A 153 6.54 13.83 11.89
N ALA A 154 7.63 14.57 11.64
CA ALA A 154 7.70 15.98 11.99
C ALA A 154 6.58 16.78 11.29
N GLY A 155 5.80 17.54 12.07
CA GLY A 155 4.67 18.31 11.58
C GLY A 155 3.44 17.50 11.15
N LYS A 156 3.49 16.17 11.21
CA LYS A 156 2.36 15.28 10.88
C LYS A 156 1.61 14.81 12.13
N VAL A 157 2.28 14.82 13.26
CA VAL A 157 1.68 14.54 14.57
C VAL A 157 1.57 15.85 15.33
N PRO A 158 0.36 16.31 15.68
CA PRO A 158 0.19 17.50 16.50
C PRO A 158 0.82 17.31 17.90
N ASP A 159 1.44 18.38 18.43
CA ASP A 159 1.98 18.38 19.79
C ASP A 159 1.38 19.57 20.59
N PRO A 160 0.50 19.35 21.60
CA PRO A 160 -0.07 18.04 21.97
C PRO A 160 -1.03 17.49 20.91
N PRO A 161 -1.26 16.13 20.84
CA PRO A 161 -2.23 15.55 19.94
C PRO A 161 -3.64 16.11 20.18
N THR A 162 -4.34 16.47 19.10
CA THR A 162 -5.72 16.96 19.19
C THR A 162 -6.72 15.82 19.35
N PRO A 163 -7.92 16.07 19.93
CA PRO A 163 -8.97 15.05 20.01
C PRO A 163 -9.34 14.44 18.65
N GLU A 164 -9.40 15.27 17.60
CA GLU A 164 -9.72 14.86 16.24
C GLU A 164 -8.63 13.92 15.69
N PHE A 165 -7.35 14.28 15.87
CA PHE A 165 -6.23 13.42 15.47
C PHE A 165 -6.29 12.06 16.18
N LEU A 166 -6.55 12.06 17.49
CA LEU A 166 -6.66 10.81 18.26
C LEU A 166 -7.85 9.96 17.80
N ALA A 167 -9.01 10.59 17.52
CA ALA A 167 -10.18 9.89 17.02
C ALA A 167 -9.91 9.24 15.67
N ASP A 168 -9.22 9.93 14.75
CA ASP A 168 -8.85 9.39 13.44
C ASP A 168 -7.88 8.21 13.59
N ARG A 169 -6.87 8.35 14.45
CA ARG A 169 -5.92 7.24 14.71
C ARG A 169 -6.62 6.02 15.31
N TYR A 170 -7.54 6.23 16.27
CA TYR A 170 -8.33 5.15 16.86
C TYR A 170 -9.20 4.45 15.81
N ARG A 171 -9.88 5.20 14.94
CA ARG A 171 -10.70 4.66 13.86
C ARG A 171 -9.86 3.80 12.90
N GLU A 172 -8.72 4.30 12.43
CA GLU A 172 -7.82 3.53 11.56
C GLU A 172 -7.29 2.27 12.23
N SER A 173 -6.90 2.37 13.52
CA SER A 173 -6.43 1.21 14.29
C SER A 173 -7.52 0.16 14.45
N THR A 174 -8.77 0.55 14.70
CA THR A 174 -9.89 -0.40 14.81
C THR A 174 -10.22 -1.05 13.47
N SER A 175 -10.16 -0.30 12.37
CA SER A 175 -10.34 -0.85 11.02
C SER A 175 -9.23 -1.83 10.66
N ALA A 176 -7.98 -1.46 10.93
CA ALA A 176 -6.84 -2.35 10.73
C ALA A 176 -6.94 -3.62 11.60
N ALA A 177 -7.32 -3.48 12.88
CA ALA A 177 -7.50 -4.61 13.77
C ALA A 177 -8.58 -5.56 13.27
N ARG A 178 -9.72 -5.06 12.79
CA ARG A 178 -10.81 -5.88 12.23
C ARG A 178 -10.32 -6.76 11.08
N LEU A 179 -9.45 -6.24 10.21
CA LEU A 179 -8.90 -6.95 9.07
C LEU A 179 -7.81 -7.94 9.44
N LEU A 180 -6.99 -7.60 10.43
CA LEU A 180 -5.71 -8.25 10.69
C LEU A 180 -5.70 -9.05 12.00
N TRP A 181 -6.79 -8.99 12.80
CA TRP A 181 -6.85 -9.60 14.13
C TRP A 181 -6.60 -11.11 14.11
N GLY A 182 -7.11 -11.77 13.10
CA GLY A 182 -6.90 -13.22 12.97
C GLY A 182 -5.51 -13.56 12.44
N HIS A 183 -5.08 -12.86 11.40
CA HIS A 183 -3.83 -13.16 10.68
C HIS A 183 -3.33 -11.94 9.91
N THR A 184 -2.02 -11.69 9.97
CA THR A 184 -1.32 -10.73 9.09
C THR A 184 -0.87 -11.39 7.77
N TYR A 185 -1.43 -12.55 7.43
CA TYR A 185 -1.10 -13.34 6.25
C TYR A 185 -2.31 -14.17 5.79
N ASP A 186 -2.31 -14.54 4.52
CA ASP A 186 -3.26 -15.49 3.93
C ASP A 186 -2.54 -16.81 3.62
N PRO A 187 -2.90 -17.93 4.27
CA PRO A 187 -2.30 -19.23 3.99
C PRO A 187 -2.59 -19.75 2.57
N SER A 188 -3.56 -19.17 1.88
CA SER A 188 -3.89 -19.53 0.50
C SER A 188 -3.12 -18.70 -0.54
N LEU A 189 -2.67 -17.48 -0.20
CA LEU A 189 -2.01 -16.55 -1.13
C LEU A 189 -0.84 -17.19 -1.89
N PRO A 190 0.09 -17.95 -1.25
CA PRO A 190 1.22 -18.57 -1.94
C PRO A 190 0.78 -19.49 -3.08
N ARG A 191 -0.39 -20.13 -2.95
CA ARG A 191 -0.91 -21.07 -3.96
C ARG A 191 -1.29 -20.37 -5.27
N TRP A 192 -1.62 -19.06 -5.21
CA TRP A 192 -2.19 -18.33 -6.33
C TRP A 192 -1.25 -17.30 -6.94
N LEU A 193 -0.15 -16.94 -6.28
CA LEU A 193 0.81 -15.94 -6.77
C LEU A 193 1.36 -16.27 -8.16
N HIS A 194 1.47 -17.56 -8.53
CA HIS A 194 1.88 -17.99 -9.87
C HIS A 194 0.96 -17.51 -11.00
N ARG A 195 -0.27 -17.05 -10.68
CA ARG A 195 -1.22 -16.49 -11.66
C ARG A 195 -0.89 -15.05 -12.04
N ILE A 196 -0.04 -14.39 -11.28
CA ILE A 196 0.44 -13.03 -11.60
C ILE A 196 1.41 -13.15 -12.76
N SER A 197 0.95 -12.73 -13.95
CA SER A 197 1.75 -12.75 -15.18
C SER A 197 2.38 -11.37 -15.48
N ALA A 198 1.90 -10.32 -14.83
CA ALA A 198 2.46 -8.99 -14.99
C ALA A 198 3.92 -8.93 -14.52
N PRO A 199 4.81 -8.19 -15.21
CA PRO A 199 6.11 -7.85 -14.66
C PRO A 199 5.93 -7.24 -13.28
N ALA A 200 6.73 -7.69 -12.29
CA ALA A 200 6.61 -7.26 -10.91
C ALA A 200 7.91 -6.65 -10.39
N LEU A 201 7.79 -5.68 -9.49
CA LEU A 201 8.88 -5.13 -8.69
C LEU A 201 8.60 -5.44 -7.22
N LEU A 202 9.56 -6.04 -6.54
CA LEU A 202 9.61 -6.19 -5.09
C LEU A 202 10.55 -5.11 -4.53
N LEU A 203 9.99 -4.14 -3.80
CA LEU A 203 10.72 -3.00 -3.26
C LEU A 203 10.71 -3.06 -1.73
N TRP A 204 11.88 -2.94 -1.11
CA TRP A 204 12.06 -3.03 0.33
C TRP A 204 13.07 -2.03 0.87
N GLY A 205 12.93 -1.67 2.16
CA GLY A 205 13.99 -1.06 2.95
C GLY A 205 14.71 -2.13 3.77
N ASP A 206 16.04 -2.09 3.87
CA ASP A 206 16.80 -3.07 4.63
C ASP A 206 16.70 -2.87 6.16
N ALA A 207 16.25 -1.67 6.59
CA ALA A 207 15.97 -1.33 7.98
C ALA A 207 14.49 -1.50 8.37
N ASP A 208 13.65 -2.13 7.52
CA ASP A 208 12.24 -2.37 7.79
C ASP A 208 12.07 -3.34 8.99
N ARG A 209 11.45 -2.84 10.06
CA ARG A 209 11.20 -3.58 11.31
C ARG A 209 9.77 -4.10 11.41
N VAL A 210 8.89 -3.74 10.47
CA VAL A 210 7.50 -4.19 10.41
C VAL A 210 7.39 -5.43 9.53
N VAL A 211 7.90 -5.32 8.30
CA VAL A 211 8.00 -6.44 7.35
C VAL A 211 9.48 -6.63 7.02
N PRO A 212 10.20 -7.45 7.78
CA PRO A 212 11.64 -7.60 7.59
C PRO A 212 12.01 -7.97 6.16
N VAL A 213 13.05 -7.35 5.61
CA VAL A 213 13.56 -7.63 4.26
C VAL A 213 13.89 -9.11 4.03
N GLY A 214 14.11 -9.88 5.10
CA GLY A 214 14.24 -11.34 5.06
C GLY A 214 13.02 -12.08 4.49
N GLN A 215 11.87 -11.41 4.33
CA GLN A 215 10.70 -11.97 3.63
C GLN A 215 10.84 -11.91 2.10
N LEU A 216 11.69 -11.04 1.55
CA LEU A 216 11.85 -10.83 0.11
C LEU A 216 12.14 -12.13 -0.65
N PRO A 217 13.05 -13.04 -0.21
CA PRO A 217 13.28 -14.31 -0.89
C PRO A 217 12.04 -15.18 -1.01
N SER A 218 11.14 -15.14 -0.01
CA SER A 218 9.88 -15.88 -0.04
C SER A 218 8.95 -15.34 -1.13
N TRP A 219 8.77 -14.02 -1.21
CA TRP A 219 8.02 -13.39 -2.30
C TRP A 219 8.63 -13.70 -3.67
N ARG A 220 9.96 -13.60 -3.78
CA ARG A 220 10.70 -13.87 -5.00
C ARG A 220 10.52 -15.32 -5.50
N SER A 221 10.42 -16.27 -4.60
CA SER A 221 10.22 -17.69 -4.95
C SER A 221 8.86 -17.94 -5.62
N HIS A 222 7.84 -17.14 -5.29
CA HIS A 222 6.51 -17.21 -5.89
C HIS A 222 6.34 -16.31 -7.12
N LEU A 223 7.20 -15.30 -7.29
CA LEU A 223 7.23 -14.36 -8.40
C LEU A 223 8.61 -14.40 -9.08
N PRO A 224 8.96 -15.49 -9.78
CA PRO A 224 10.32 -15.75 -10.26
C PRO A 224 10.83 -14.72 -11.29
N HIS A 225 9.94 -13.94 -11.89
CA HIS A 225 10.28 -12.90 -12.86
C HIS A 225 10.24 -11.48 -12.26
N ALA A 226 10.01 -11.34 -10.94
CA ALA A 226 10.02 -10.04 -10.30
C ALA A 226 11.44 -9.45 -10.25
N GLU A 227 11.55 -8.15 -10.51
CA GLU A 227 12.75 -7.39 -10.18
C GLU A 227 12.79 -7.13 -8.67
N GLU A 228 13.98 -7.03 -8.11
CA GLU A 228 14.18 -6.76 -6.69
C GLU A 228 14.92 -5.43 -6.52
N ARG A 229 14.47 -4.62 -5.57
CA ARG A 229 15.16 -3.40 -5.17
C ARG A 229 15.12 -3.27 -3.66
N VAL A 230 16.29 -3.19 -3.04
CA VAL A 230 16.44 -2.97 -1.60
C VAL A 230 17.12 -1.62 -1.40
N LEU A 231 16.51 -0.76 -0.57
CA LEU A 231 17.01 0.57 -0.24
C LEU A 231 17.75 0.51 1.10
N ALA A 232 19.00 0.93 1.10
CA ALA A 232 19.85 0.88 2.28
C ALA A 232 19.47 1.95 3.31
N GLY A 233 19.35 1.56 4.58
CA GLY A 233 19.05 2.44 5.71
C GLY A 233 17.60 2.93 5.75
N VAL A 234 16.71 2.36 4.93
CA VAL A 234 15.29 2.77 4.82
C VAL A 234 14.42 1.80 5.61
N GLY A 235 13.48 2.31 6.38
CA GLY A 235 12.51 1.56 7.17
C GLY A 235 11.26 1.20 6.37
N HIS A 236 10.14 1.01 7.09
CA HIS A 236 8.87 0.59 6.48
C HIS A 236 8.18 1.71 5.70
N LEU A 237 8.36 2.99 6.08
CA LEU A 237 7.77 4.14 5.40
C LEU A 237 8.64 4.60 4.22
N LEU A 238 8.94 3.70 3.29
CA LEU A 238 9.92 3.88 2.22
C LEU A 238 9.75 5.20 1.46
N PHE A 239 8.53 5.56 1.12
CA PHE A 239 8.25 6.76 0.30
C PHE A 239 8.47 8.06 1.08
N ASP A 240 8.31 8.04 2.39
CA ASP A 240 8.54 9.20 3.26
C ASP A 240 10.02 9.33 3.66
N GLU A 241 10.75 8.21 3.67
CA GLU A 241 12.16 8.16 4.08
C GLU A 241 13.13 8.36 2.92
N SER A 242 12.74 7.97 1.69
CA SER A 242 13.67 8.01 0.55
C SER A 242 12.99 8.35 -0.77
N PRO A 243 13.46 9.40 -1.47
CA PRO A 243 13.03 9.69 -2.84
C PRO A 243 13.38 8.57 -3.83
N ASP A 244 14.34 7.71 -3.51
CA ASP A 244 14.73 6.56 -4.34
C ASP A 244 13.60 5.53 -4.44
N ALA A 245 12.70 5.46 -3.43
CA ALA A 245 11.50 4.62 -3.50
C ALA A 245 10.58 5.07 -4.65
N VAL A 246 10.32 6.36 -4.75
CA VAL A 246 9.52 6.95 -5.84
C VAL A 246 10.21 6.76 -7.17
N ALA A 247 11.53 7.01 -7.25
CA ALA A 247 12.31 6.83 -8.46
C ALA A 247 12.31 5.36 -8.94
N ALA A 248 12.39 4.39 -8.01
CA ALA A 248 12.30 2.98 -8.33
C ALA A 248 10.94 2.60 -8.95
N VAL A 249 9.85 3.09 -8.36
CA VAL A 249 8.49 2.89 -8.91
C VAL A 249 8.36 3.54 -10.28
N ALA A 250 8.75 4.80 -10.43
CA ALA A 250 8.65 5.53 -11.70
C ALA A 250 9.48 4.86 -12.80
N GLY A 251 10.68 4.41 -12.50
CA GLY A 251 11.56 3.74 -13.46
C GLY A 251 11.04 2.39 -13.91
N PHE A 252 10.46 1.62 -12.99
CA PHE A 252 9.86 0.32 -13.30
C PHE A 252 8.52 0.43 -14.02
N ALA A 253 7.66 1.36 -13.61
CA ALA A 253 6.28 1.46 -14.10
C ALA A 253 6.19 1.97 -15.56
N LEU A 254 7.21 2.64 -16.07
CA LEU A 254 7.27 3.06 -17.47
C LEU A 254 7.74 1.90 -18.37
N PRO A 255 7.20 1.80 -19.61
CA PRO A 255 7.79 0.89 -20.59
C PRO A 255 9.23 1.31 -20.88
N PRO A 256 10.13 0.38 -21.26
CA PRO A 256 11.46 0.72 -21.71
C PRO A 256 11.35 1.69 -22.89
N PRO A 257 12.25 2.69 -22.99
CA PRO A 257 12.23 3.62 -24.10
C PRO A 257 12.43 2.85 -25.41
N GLY A 258 11.43 2.87 -26.30
CA GLY A 258 11.50 2.30 -27.66
C GLY A 258 10.84 0.95 -27.86
N GLY A 259 9.87 0.56 -27.03
CA GLY A 259 9.00 -0.60 -27.31
C GLY A 259 7.78 -0.20 -28.11
#